data_e34f7a72974e37a5b0ee6ecdd3746a52
#
_entry.id   e34f7a72974e37a5b0ee6ecdd3746a52
#
_cell.length_a   1.000
_cell.length_b   1.000
_cell.length_c   1.000
_cell.angle_alpha   90.00
_cell.angle_beta   90.00
_cell.angle_gamma   90.00
#
_symmetry.space_group_name_H-M   'P 1'
#
loop_
_entity.id
_entity.type
_entity.pdbx_description
1 polymer ?
#
loop_
_entity_poly.entity_id
_entity_poly.type
_entity_poly.pdbx_seq_one_letter_code
_entity_poly.pdbx_strand_id
1 'polypeptide(L)'
;DKVMMGAERRSMVMTEDEKKLTAYHEGGHAIVSFNLPNYDPIHKATIIPRGRALGMVMNLPERDKHGHSIKYLKARLAVCFGGRVAEELIFGKDNISTGAGGGNGSDINQATSLARAMVTKYGMSEELGPVEYGENQEEVFLGRSVTQTQSVSEAVAQKIDREIRKLVDEGYNQAKTILT
;
A
#
# COMPACT_ATOMS: atom_id res chain seq x y z
N ASP A 1 0.79 -15.73 15.50
CA ASP A 1 1.16 -15.76 14.07
C ASP A 1 0.03 -16.28 13.17
N LYS A 2 -0.58 -17.44 13.46
CA LYS A 2 -1.64 -18.01 12.62
C LYS A 2 -2.87 -17.13 12.48
N VAL A 3 -3.26 -16.42 13.53
CA VAL A 3 -4.45 -15.55 13.54
C VAL A 3 -4.23 -14.30 12.71
N MET A 4 -3.02 -13.73 12.74
CA MET A 4 -2.69 -12.47 12.05
C MET A 4 -2.21 -12.69 10.62
N MET A 5 -1.50 -13.78 10.36
CA MET A 5 -0.78 -14.02 9.09
C MET A 5 -1.39 -15.15 8.25
N GLY A 6 -2.39 -15.86 8.76
CA GLY A 6 -2.91 -17.07 8.14
C GLY A 6 -2.01 -18.30 8.34
N ALA A 7 -2.48 -19.46 7.90
CA ALA A 7 -1.73 -20.71 8.00
C ALA A 7 -0.61 -20.78 6.96
N GLU A 8 0.54 -21.30 7.39
CA GLU A 8 1.64 -21.59 6.45
C GLU A 8 1.26 -22.72 5.49
N ARG A 9 1.54 -22.51 4.21
CA ARG A 9 1.34 -23.50 3.15
C ARG A 9 2.68 -24.08 2.70
N ARG A 10 3.34 -24.79 3.61
CA ARG A 10 4.66 -25.39 3.34
C ARG A 10 4.66 -26.46 2.26
N SER A 11 3.51 -27.06 1.99
CA SER A 11 3.33 -28.05 0.92
C SER A 11 3.19 -27.42 -0.48
N MET A 12 3.03 -26.10 -0.57
CA MET A 12 2.98 -25.41 -1.84
C MET A 12 4.37 -25.35 -2.46
N VAL A 13 4.49 -25.94 -3.67
CA VAL A 13 5.73 -25.94 -4.41
C VAL A 13 5.84 -24.65 -5.22
N MET A 14 6.88 -23.86 -4.97
CA MET A 14 7.25 -22.70 -5.78
C MET A 14 8.45 -23.04 -6.64
N THR A 15 8.48 -22.53 -7.87
CA THR A 15 9.66 -22.61 -8.72
C THR A 15 10.79 -21.74 -8.14
N GLU A 16 12.04 -22.00 -8.54
CA GLU A 16 13.17 -21.18 -8.10
C GLU A 16 13.03 -19.71 -8.53
N ASP A 17 12.48 -19.45 -9.72
CA ASP A 17 12.21 -18.09 -10.20
C ASP A 17 11.15 -17.39 -9.36
N GLU A 18 10.08 -18.09 -8.99
CA GLU A 18 9.05 -17.55 -8.08
C GLU A 18 9.60 -17.24 -6.69
N LYS A 19 10.44 -18.12 -6.15
CA LYS A 19 11.13 -17.88 -4.86
C LYS A 19 12.04 -16.67 -4.92
N LYS A 20 12.80 -16.53 -6.00
CA LYS A 20 13.69 -15.40 -6.21
C LYS A 20 12.91 -14.09 -6.31
N LEU A 21 11.86 -14.06 -7.14
CA LEU A 21 10.99 -12.89 -7.27
C LEU A 21 10.38 -12.49 -5.92
N THR A 22 9.82 -13.45 -5.20
CA THR A 22 9.21 -13.23 -3.89
C THR A 22 10.23 -12.73 -2.87
N ALA A 23 11.43 -13.30 -2.86
CA ALA A 23 12.50 -12.89 -1.94
C ALA A 23 12.91 -11.43 -2.15
N TYR A 24 13.10 -11.00 -3.39
CA TYR A 24 13.43 -9.61 -3.69
C TYR A 24 12.27 -8.67 -3.40
N HIS A 25 11.04 -9.06 -3.74
CA HIS A 25 9.84 -8.28 -3.45
C HIS A 25 9.69 -8.01 -1.94
N GLU A 26 9.70 -9.06 -1.14
CA GLU A 26 9.59 -8.94 0.32
C GLU A 26 10.83 -8.29 0.94
N GLY A 27 12.00 -8.57 0.40
CA GLY A 27 13.24 -7.89 0.78
C GLY A 27 13.17 -6.39 0.55
N GLY A 28 12.56 -5.96 -0.54
CA GLY A 28 12.32 -4.55 -0.84
C GLY A 28 11.47 -3.86 0.22
N HIS A 29 10.35 -4.45 0.59
CA HIS A 29 9.49 -3.94 1.68
C HIS A 29 10.27 -3.87 3.01
N ALA A 30 11.03 -4.91 3.33
CA ALA A 30 11.79 -4.98 4.56
C ALA A 30 12.88 -3.90 4.65
N ILE A 31 13.65 -3.72 3.58
CA ILE A 31 14.73 -2.71 3.55
C ILE A 31 14.17 -1.29 3.64
N VAL A 32 13.11 -0.99 2.89
CA VAL A 32 12.46 0.32 2.96
C VAL A 32 11.92 0.57 4.37
N SER A 33 11.22 -0.39 4.93
CA SER A 33 10.69 -0.30 6.30
C SER A 33 11.80 -0.07 7.34
N PHE A 34 12.88 -0.82 7.25
CA PHE A 34 14.01 -0.72 8.18
C PHE A 34 14.68 0.66 8.16
N ASN A 35 14.70 1.30 7.01
CA ASN A 35 15.34 2.61 6.82
C ASN A 35 14.41 3.81 7.06
N LEU A 36 13.18 3.56 7.52
CA LEU A 36 12.20 4.62 7.82
C LEU A 36 11.96 4.73 9.33
N PRO A 37 12.54 5.73 10.00
CA PRO A 37 12.45 5.84 11.47
C PRO A 37 11.03 6.13 11.98
N ASN A 38 10.14 6.59 11.12
CA ASN A 38 8.75 6.94 11.48
C ASN A 38 7.77 5.79 11.26
N TYR A 39 8.26 4.61 10.88
CA TYR A 39 7.42 3.44 10.61
C TYR A 39 7.62 2.36 11.68
N ASP A 40 6.68 1.42 11.73
CA ASP A 40 6.70 0.35 12.72
C ASP A 40 7.88 -0.61 12.49
N PRO A 41 8.49 -1.15 13.55
CA PRO A 41 9.59 -2.09 13.42
C PRO A 41 9.15 -3.39 12.73
N ILE A 42 10.09 -4.01 12.00
CA ILE A 42 9.86 -5.29 11.34
C ILE A 42 9.80 -6.38 12.41
N HIS A 43 8.71 -7.13 12.41
CA HIS A 43 8.56 -8.32 13.23
C HIS A 43 9.06 -9.57 12.50
N LYS A 44 8.68 -9.72 11.24
CA LYS A 44 8.98 -10.92 10.45
C LYS A 44 8.93 -10.63 8.96
N ALA A 45 9.87 -11.22 8.23
CA ALA A 45 9.85 -11.31 6.78
C ALA A 45 9.98 -12.79 6.39
N THR A 46 9.24 -13.25 5.39
CA THR A 46 9.24 -14.64 4.97
C THR A 46 8.84 -14.76 3.50
N ILE A 47 9.39 -15.78 2.82
CA ILE A 47 8.95 -16.21 1.49
C ILE A 47 8.09 -17.48 1.55
N ILE A 48 7.79 -17.97 2.74
CA ILE A 48 6.91 -19.13 2.91
C ILE A 48 5.47 -18.69 2.65
N PRO A 49 4.75 -19.31 1.69
CA PRO A 49 3.36 -18.94 1.41
C PRO A 49 2.45 -19.07 2.63
N ARG A 50 1.62 -18.04 2.83
CA ARG A 50 0.60 -18.01 3.89
C ARG A 50 -0.71 -17.48 3.34
N GLY A 51 -1.80 -18.21 3.56
CA GLY A 51 -3.08 -17.84 2.99
C GLY A 51 -2.99 -17.66 1.47
N ARG A 52 -3.26 -16.47 0.96
CA ARG A 52 -3.11 -16.11 -0.46
C ARG A 52 -1.77 -15.46 -0.80
N ALA A 53 -0.97 -15.10 0.20
CA ALA A 53 0.32 -14.45 0.00
C ALA A 53 1.41 -15.47 -0.30
N LEU A 54 2.30 -15.16 -1.24
CA LEU A 54 3.47 -15.97 -1.56
C LEU A 54 4.64 -15.70 -0.61
N GLY A 55 4.68 -14.50 -0.07
CA GLY A 55 5.62 -14.07 0.96
C GLY A 55 4.99 -12.94 1.76
N MET A 56 5.66 -12.46 2.79
CA MET A 56 5.11 -11.42 3.65
C MET A 56 6.20 -10.73 4.47
N VAL A 57 6.04 -9.43 4.64
CA VAL A 57 6.73 -8.66 5.68
C VAL A 57 5.68 -8.18 6.68
N MET A 58 5.92 -8.46 7.94
CA MET A 58 5.03 -8.05 9.01
C MET A 58 5.73 -7.04 9.91
N ASN A 59 5.11 -5.90 10.08
CA ASN A 59 5.50 -4.87 11.01
C ASN A 59 4.55 -4.88 12.21
N LEU A 60 5.08 -4.67 13.39
CA LEU A 60 4.27 -4.54 14.61
C LEU A 60 4.49 -3.17 15.23
N PRO A 61 3.42 -2.43 15.55
CA PRO A 61 3.55 -1.20 16.29
C PRO A 61 4.14 -1.49 17.69
N GLU A 62 5.06 -0.65 18.14
CA GLU A 62 5.65 -0.77 19.48
C GLU A 62 4.62 -0.55 20.59
N ARG A 63 3.55 0.16 20.28
CA ARG A 63 2.43 0.45 21.20
C ARG A 63 1.15 0.70 20.41
N ASP A 64 0.02 0.58 21.07
CA ASP A 64 -1.25 0.94 20.49
C ASP A 64 -1.26 2.42 20.11
N LYS A 65 -1.55 2.69 18.85
CA LYS A 65 -1.68 4.05 18.33
C LYS A 65 -3.14 4.32 18.02
N HIS A 66 -3.69 5.37 18.63
CA HIS A 66 -5.05 5.82 18.38
C HIS A 66 -5.17 6.73 17.14
N GLY A 67 -4.06 7.13 16.57
CA GLY A 67 -3.99 7.94 15.35
C GLY A 67 -2.61 7.86 14.73
N HIS A 68 -2.53 8.26 13.46
CA HIS A 68 -1.29 8.23 12.69
C HIS A 68 -0.96 9.62 12.16
N SER A 69 0.30 10.03 12.29
CA SER A 69 0.79 11.29 11.75
C SER A 69 0.94 11.20 10.22
N ILE A 70 1.00 12.37 9.57
CA ILE A 70 1.34 12.46 8.13
C ILE A 70 2.69 11.77 7.85
N LYS A 71 3.67 11.95 8.71
CA LYS A 71 4.99 11.31 8.57
C LYS A 71 4.90 9.78 8.57
N TYR A 72 4.10 9.22 9.47
CA TYR A 72 3.87 7.78 9.53
C TYR A 72 3.18 7.26 8.26
N LEU A 73 2.13 7.95 7.80
CA LEU A 73 1.39 7.54 6.60
C LEU A 73 2.23 7.67 5.32
N LYS A 74 3.05 8.72 5.21
CA LYS A 74 4.01 8.84 4.10
C LYS A 74 5.06 7.74 4.11
N ALA A 75 5.56 7.35 5.29
CA ALA A 75 6.45 6.21 5.43
C ALA A 75 5.78 4.91 4.99
N ARG A 76 4.52 4.70 5.37
CA ARG A 76 3.74 3.54 4.94
C ARG A 76 3.55 3.49 3.43
N LEU A 77 3.33 4.63 2.77
CA LEU A 77 3.29 4.70 1.30
C LEU A 77 4.60 4.22 0.67
N ALA A 78 5.73 4.69 1.18
CA ALA A 78 7.04 4.25 0.69
C ALA A 78 7.25 2.74 0.88
N VAL A 79 6.87 2.19 2.03
CA VAL A 79 6.95 0.74 2.30
C VAL A 79 6.10 -0.05 1.30
N CYS A 80 4.90 0.43 0.96
CA CYS A 80 4.06 -0.21 -0.05
C CYS A 80 4.76 -0.38 -1.40
N PHE A 81 5.62 0.57 -1.79
CA PHE A 81 6.33 0.51 -3.06
C PHE A 81 7.65 -0.26 -3.01
N GLY A 82 8.10 -0.66 -1.83
CA GLY A 82 9.39 -1.35 -1.67
C GLY A 82 9.53 -2.61 -2.51
N GLY A 83 8.49 -3.44 -2.55
CA GLY A 83 8.48 -4.66 -3.35
C GLY A 83 8.53 -4.38 -4.85
N ARG A 84 7.70 -3.46 -5.34
CA ARG A 84 7.66 -3.06 -6.76
C ARG A 84 8.99 -2.48 -7.23
N VAL A 85 9.57 -1.58 -6.46
CA VAL A 85 10.85 -0.95 -6.80
C VAL A 85 11.98 -1.98 -6.82
N ALA A 86 12.00 -2.91 -5.86
CA ALA A 86 12.99 -3.99 -5.85
C ALA A 86 12.87 -4.86 -7.11
N GLU A 87 11.66 -5.23 -7.53
CA GLU A 87 11.44 -5.97 -8.76
C GLU A 87 11.94 -5.20 -9.99
N GLU A 88 11.65 -3.90 -10.08
CA GLU A 88 12.12 -3.05 -11.18
C GLU A 88 13.64 -3.00 -11.27
N LEU A 89 14.33 -2.87 -10.13
CA LEU A 89 15.78 -2.76 -10.07
C LEU A 89 16.50 -4.07 -10.42
N ILE A 90 15.96 -5.20 -10.02
CA ILE A 90 16.60 -6.51 -10.17
C ILE A 90 16.20 -7.20 -11.48
N PHE A 91 14.93 -7.13 -11.86
CA PHE A 91 14.39 -7.86 -13.01
C PHE A 91 14.07 -6.97 -14.22
N GLY A 92 14.09 -5.66 -14.04
CA GLY A 92 13.68 -4.68 -15.07
C GLY A 92 12.18 -4.45 -15.09
N LYS A 93 11.79 -3.31 -15.67
CA LYS A 93 10.39 -2.85 -15.67
C LYS A 93 9.42 -3.76 -16.41
N ASP A 94 9.91 -4.51 -17.39
CA ASP A 94 9.07 -5.43 -18.17
C ASP A 94 8.75 -6.73 -17.43
N ASN A 95 9.45 -7.00 -16.34
CA ASN A 95 9.34 -8.24 -15.57
C ASN A 95 8.74 -8.04 -14.16
N ILE A 96 8.16 -6.89 -13.91
CA ILE A 96 7.45 -6.65 -12.65
C ILE A 96 6.19 -7.50 -12.58
N SER A 97 5.87 -7.97 -11.38
CA SER A 97 4.66 -8.76 -11.14
C SER A 97 3.49 -7.87 -10.71
N THR A 98 2.32 -8.47 -10.65
CA THR A 98 1.12 -7.82 -10.08
C THR A 98 1.19 -7.64 -8.56
N GLY A 99 2.25 -8.15 -7.94
CA GLY A 99 2.35 -8.29 -6.49
C GLY A 99 1.59 -9.52 -5.98
N ALA A 100 1.64 -9.77 -4.71
CA ALA A 100 1.01 -10.94 -4.10
C ALA A 100 -0.50 -10.96 -4.36
N GLY A 101 -0.93 -11.78 -5.27
CA GLY A 101 -2.34 -12.05 -5.56
C GLY A 101 -3.07 -11.04 -6.45
N GLY A 102 -2.49 -9.88 -6.72
CA GLY A 102 -3.16 -8.81 -7.51
C GLY A 102 -4.49 -8.33 -6.92
N GLY A 103 -5.16 -7.38 -7.56
CA GLY A 103 -6.49 -6.92 -7.16
C GLY A 103 -6.57 -6.18 -5.83
N ASN A 104 -7.67 -6.35 -5.13
CA ASN A 104 -7.92 -5.72 -3.83
C ASN A 104 -6.94 -6.29 -2.78
N GLY A 105 -6.11 -5.44 -2.21
CA GLY A 105 -5.08 -5.82 -1.25
C GLY A 105 -3.68 -5.91 -1.81
N SER A 106 -3.49 -5.70 -3.13
CA SER A 106 -2.15 -5.54 -3.71
C SER A 106 -1.47 -4.27 -3.17
N ASP A 107 -0.15 -4.22 -3.27
CA ASP A 107 0.63 -3.05 -2.83
C ASP A 107 0.15 -1.75 -3.49
N ILE A 108 -0.13 -1.79 -4.79
CA ILE A 108 -0.62 -0.63 -5.55
C ILE A 108 -2.01 -0.20 -5.05
N ASN A 109 -2.90 -1.16 -4.81
CA ASN A 109 -4.23 -0.89 -4.25
C ASN A 109 -4.12 -0.26 -2.86
N GLN A 110 -3.29 -0.82 -1.99
CA GLN A 110 -3.09 -0.30 -0.64
C GLN A 110 -2.52 1.13 -0.66
N ALA A 111 -1.50 1.39 -1.48
CA ALA A 111 -0.90 2.72 -1.61
C ALA A 111 -1.92 3.74 -2.14
N THR A 112 -2.66 3.40 -3.19
CA THR A 112 -3.66 4.28 -3.78
C THR A 112 -4.79 4.59 -2.80
N SER A 113 -5.30 3.58 -2.12
CA SER A 113 -6.37 3.73 -1.12
C SER A 113 -5.92 4.58 0.07
N LEU A 114 -4.69 4.40 0.53
CA LEU A 114 -4.12 5.21 1.61
C LEU A 114 -3.94 6.68 1.18
N ALA A 115 -3.37 6.92 0.01
CA ALA A 115 -3.21 8.28 -0.53
C ALA A 115 -4.56 8.98 -0.70
N ARG A 116 -5.57 8.27 -1.20
CA ARG A 116 -6.94 8.79 -1.33
C ARG A 116 -7.52 9.16 0.03
N ALA A 117 -7.38 8.30 1.03
CA ALA A 117 -7.86 8.59 2.39
C ALA A 117 -7.17 9.80 3.00
N MET A 118 -5.85 9.95 2.81
CA MET A 118 -5.09 11.10 3.29
C MET A 118 -5.63 12.41 2.71
N VAL A 119 -5.95 12.41 1.42
CA VAL A 119 -6.44 13.60 0.70
C VAL A 119 -7.91 13.87 1.00
N THR A 120 -8.77 12.86 0.95
CA THR A 120 -10.24 13.04 0.95
C THR A 120 -10.88 12.86 2.33
N LYS A 121 -10.26 12.11 3.23
CA LYS A 121 -10.84 11.82 4.56
C LYS A 121 -10.12 12.51 5.71
N TYR A 122 -8.80 12.58 5.65
CA TYR A 122 -7.99 13.05 6.78
C TYR A 122 -7.54 14.51 6.64
N GLY A 123 -7.87 15.16 5.53
CA GLY A 123 -7.53 16.57 5.32
C GLY A 123 -6.01 16.85 5.33
N MET A 124 -5.22 15.91 4.84
CA MET A 124 -3.76 15.96 4.89
C MET A 124 -3.11 16.56 3.63
N SER A 125 -3.89 17.09 2.70
CA SER A 125 -3.39 17.83 1.53
C SER A 125 -3.39 19.32 1.84
N GLU A 126 -2.26 20.00 1.64
CA GLU A 126 -2.19 21.45 1.79
C GLU A 126 -3.07 22.17 0.77
N GLU A 127 -3.11 21.66 -0.46
CA GLU A 127 -3.87 22.23 -1.58
C GLU A 127 -5.39 22.21 -1.32
N LEU A 128 -5.89 21.13 -0.73
CA LEU A 128 -7.32 20.93 -0.49
C LEU A 128 -7.74 21.27 0.93
N GLY A 129 -6.77 21.35 1.86
CA GLY A 129 -7.00 21.70 3.24
C GLY A 129 -7.72 20.62 4.07
N PRO A 130 -8.10 20.97 5.31
CA PRO A 130 -8.71 20.05 6.25
C PRO A 130 -10.23 19.91 5.99
N VAL A 131 -10.56 19.35 4.84
CA VAL A 131 -11.95 19.14 4.39
C VAL A 131 -12.13 17.68 4.02
N GLU A 132 -13.22 17.08 4.44
CA GLU A 132 -13.63 15.76 4.00
C GLU A 132 -14.45 15.85 2.72
N TYR A 133 -13.99 15.13 1.68
CA TYR A 133 -14.70 15.03 0.40
C TYR A 133 -15.36 13.65 0.30
N GLY A 134 -16.70 13.63 0.14
CA GLY A 134 -17.45 12.38 0.00
C GLY A 134 -17.16 11.66 -1.31
N GLU A 135 -17.24 10.33 -1.27
CA GLU A 135 -17.28 9.48 -2.45
C GLU A 135 -18.74 9.28 -2.90
N ASN A 136 -18.92 8.94 -4.19
CA ASN A 136 -20.23 8.48 -4.67
C ASN A 136 -20.60 7.20 -3.90
N GLN A 137 -21.68 7.26 -3.15
CA GLN A 137 -22.23 6.10 -2.49
C GLN A 137 -23.47 5.64 -3.25
N GLU A 138 -23.49 4.36 -3.61
CA GLU A 138 -24.70 3.71 -4.05
C GLU A 138 -25.44 3.21 -2.82
N GLU A 139 -26.56 3.84 -2.50
CA GLU A 139 -27.46 3.33 -1.47
C GLU A 139 -28.56 2.49 -2.14
N VAL A 140 -28.71 1.26 -1.68
CA VAL A 140 -29.83 0.40 -2.08
C VAL A 140 -30.98 0.67 -1.10
N PHE A 141 -32.03 1.37 -1.57
CA PHE A 141 -33.24 1.62 -0.80
C PHE A 141 -34.44 0.97 -1.47
N LEU A 142 -35.16 0.11 -0.76
CA LEU A 142 -36.34 -0.62 -1.27
C LEU A 142 -36.11 -1.33 -2.61
N GLY A 143 -34.93 -1.94 -2.78
CA GLY A 143 -34.58 -2.65 -4.02
C GLY A 143 -34.24 -1.76 -5.21
N ARG A 144 -34.08 -0.46 -4.98
CA ARG A 144 -33.61 0.50 -5.98
C ARG A 144 -32.25 1.05 -5.58
N SER A 145 -31.31 1.07 -6.53
CA SER A 145 -30.05 1.76 -6.35
C SER A 145 -30.27 3.26 -6.48
N VAL A 146 -29.96 4.02 -5.44
CA VAL A 146 -29.93 5.47 -5.47
C VAL A 146 -28.48 5.90 -5.47
N THR A 147 -27.99 6.41 -6.60
CA THR A 147 -26.63 6.99 -6.68
C THR A 147 -26.71 8.41 -6.11
N GLN A 148 -26.01 8.64 -4.99
CA GLN A 148 -25.80 10.01 -4.52
C GLN A 148 -24.78 10.69 -5.43
N THR A 149 -25.16 11.84 -6.00
CA THR A 149 -24.24 12.67 -6.76
C THR A 149 -23.13 13.17 -5.85
N GLN A 150 -21.88 13.13 -6.33
CA GLN A 150 -20.78 13.77 -5.63
C GLN A 150 -21.08 15.25 -5.40
N SER A 151 -20.87 15.70 -4.17
CA SER A 151 -20.92 17.13 -3.82
C SER A 151 -19.65 17.88 -4.26
N VAL A 152 -18.79 17.25 -5.05
CA VAL A 152 -17.48 17.76 -5.45
C VAL A 152 -17.54 18.22 -6.91
N SER A 153 -17.12 19.46 -7.15
CA SER A 153 -16.99 19.99 -8.52
C SER A 153 -15.91 19.24 -9.30
N GLU A 154 -15.98 19.27 -10.64
CA GLU A 154 -14.97 18.66 -11.50
C GLU A 154 -13.58 19.26 -11.26
N ALA A 155 -13.47 20.58 -11.02
CA ALA A 155 -12.22 21.23 -10.70
C ALA A 155 -11.58 20.68 -9.41
N VAL A 156 -12.39 20.45 -8.37
CA VAL A 156 -11.92 19.85 -7.12
C VAL A 156 -11.57 18.38 -7.32
N ALA A 157 -12.36 17.62 -8.08
CA ALA A 157 -12.04 16.23 -8.41
C ALA A 157 -10.68 16.10 -9.10
N GLN A 158 -10.35 16.99 -10.02
CA GLN A 158 -9.04 17.04 -10.66
C GLN A 158 -7.91 17.35 -9.66
N LYS A 159 -8.13 18.26 -8.72
CA LYS A 159 -7.17 18.55 -7.65
C LYS A 159 -6.95 17.34 -6.75
N ILE A 160 -8.00 16.63 -6.40
CA ILE A 160 -7.92 15.38 -5.63
C ILE A 160 -7.04 14.37 -6.36
N ASP A 161 -7.26 14.15 -7.63
CA ASP A 161 -6.46 13.23 -8.44
C ASP A 161 -4.99 13.63 -8.49
N ARG A 162 -4.68 14.91 -8.66
CA ARG A 162 -3.31 15.41 -8.63
C ARG A 162 -2.62 15.20 -7.30
N GLU A 163 -3.33 15.45 -6.20
CA GLU A 163 -2.77 15.30 -4.85
C GLU A 163 -2.55 13.83 -4.47
N ILE A 164 -3.44 12.93 -4.89
CA ILE A 164 -3.24 11.49 -4.77
C ILE A 164 -1.99 11.06 -5.55
N ARG A 165 -1.87 11.48 -6.80
CA ARG A 165 -0.71 11.18 -7.64
C ARG A 165 0.58 11.68 -7.03
N LYS A 166 0.57 12.87 -6.48
CA LYS A 166 1.73 13.47 -5.81
C LYS A 166 2.19 12.63 -4.62
N LEU A 167 1.29 12.18 -3.76
CA LEU A 167 1.61 11.32 -2.62
C LEU A 167 2.15 9.97 -3.06
N VAL A 168 1.54 9.37 -4.07
CA VAL A 168 1.99 8.10 -4.66
C VAL A 168 3.40 8.24 -5.23
N ASP A 169 3.65 9.27 -6.02
CA ASP A 169 4.97 9.52 -6.62
C ASP A 169 6.05 9.80 -5.56
N GLU A 170 5.72 10.54 -4.50
CA GLU A 170 6.63 10.77 -3.37
C GLU A 170 7.00 9.45 -2.68
N GLY A 171 6.03 8.60 -2.41
CA GLY A 171 6.26 7.30 -1.80
C GLY A 171 7.12 6.38 -2.67
N TYR A 172 6.81 6.30 -3.94
CA TYR A 172 7.59 5.54 -4.92
C TYR A 172 9.06 6.03 -5.00
N ASN A 173 9.24 7.34 -5.11
CA ASN A 173 10.58 7.93 -5.21
C ASN A 173 11.39 7.74 -3.93
N GLN A 174 10.75 7.81 -2.77
CA GLN A 174 11.42 7.55 -1.50
C GLN A 174 11.88 6.09 -1.40
N ALA A 175 11.05 5.14 -1.78
CA ALA A 175 11.43 3.73 -1.84
C ALA A 175 12.61 3.52 -2.80
N LYS A 176 12.58 4.15 -3.97
CA LYS A 176 13.66 4.09 -4.96
C LYS A 176 14.97 4.65 -4.42
N THR A 177 14.92 5.78 -3.73
CA THR A 177 16.11 6.39 -3.12
C THR A 177 16.73 5.47 -2.06
N ILE A 178 15.91 4.82 -1.23
CA ILE A 178 16.38 3.90 -0.21
C ILE A 178 17.02 2.66 -0.82
N LEU A 179 16.44 2.11 -1.89
CA LEU A 179 16.88 0.86 -2.51
C LEU A 179 18.03 1.02 -3.51
N THR A 180 18.32 2.23 -3.93
CA THR A 180 19.46 2.54 -4.79
C THR A 180 20.63 3.11 -4.00
#